data_9e11d912ca9977b516fb724f30cbb7b4
#
_entry.id   9e11d912ca9977b516fb724f30cbb7b4
#
_cell.length_a   1.000
_cell.length_b   1.000
_cell.length_c   1.000
_cell.angle_alpha   90.00
_cell.angle_beta   90.00
_cell.angle_gamma   90.00
#
_symmetry.space_group_name_H-M   'P 1'
#
loop_
_entity.id
_entity.type
_entity.pdbx_description
1 polymer ?
#
loop_
_entity_poly.entity_id
_entity_poly.type
_entity_poly.pdbx_seq_one_letter_code
_entity_poly.pdbx_strand_id
1 'polypeptide(L)'
;MNEVVLKIYVFLSIIIAATDIILAMKSIKKNKTTGRFLGLACIGAAIVDISYLISIISDSYMAMSVMSSIYFVSIDYMLVCLLVFIVYFTKGRFSKYGRAAIGVCFFYCLYELVIFAINPFKNIAIGYVRRDTVIAKYSYDMKPLYDVHLVFSYALVGVVLILLLKKLCKIPHEYRLQYSSVILGILALVGINAIFLYVPGAEVYKLLDYSICGYSLTSYILYWSCFNYSTHGMLNKLKTNIFENIGQGIVLFDYDNHLILHNDRADDFLGKELLCKCENLQQFLETYDLSVDLAADDDSFSLQCYIKGDDGDRPLRCDIRRLDNKEGRRLGQMFVFSDISLETDMLTGFQKWDSFQRLAMEEVDHFTFPVGVAICDINGLSVINSTRGNQAGDQRIN
;
A
#
# COMPACT_ATOMS: atom_id res chain seq x y z
N MET A 1 11.38 6.86 -44.45
CA MET A 1 10.95 5.95 -43.39
C MET A 1 9.93 4.98 -43.95
N ASN A 2 10.04 3.69 -43.68
CA ASN A 2 9.13 2.67 -44.22
C ASN A 2 7.69 2.91 -43.76
N GLU A 3 6.71 2.86 -44.67
CA GLU A 3 5.28 2.99 -44.39
C GLU A 3 4.79 2.02 -43.29
N VAL A 4 5.47 0.85 -43.20
CA VAL A 4 5.23 -0.16 -42.15
C VAL A 4 5.59 0.38 -40.77
N VAL A 5 6.72 1.09 -40.59
CA VAL A 5 7.16 1.65 -39.31
C VAL A 5 6.17 2.69 -38.82
N LEU A 6 5.63 3.48 -39.71
CA LEU A 6 4.59 4.45 -39.35
C LEU A 6 3.30 3.78 -38.87
N LYS A 7 2.78 2.79 -39.63
CA LYS A 7 1.57 2.08 -39.23
C LYS A 7 1.74 1.46 -37.84
N ILE A 8 2.93 0.90 -37.58
CA ILE A 8 3.26 0.35 -36.25
C ILE A 8 3.26 1.47 -35.19
N TYR A 9 3.89 2.61 -35.48
CA TYR A 9 3.93 3.75 -34.53
C TYR A 9 2.54 4.28 -34.21
N VAL A 10 1.69 4.52 -35.22
CA VAL A 10 0.30 4.96 -35.07
C VAL A 10 -0.50 3.96 -34.21
N PHE A 11 -0.36 2.67 -34.52
CA PHE A 11 -1.05 1.61 -33.78
C PHE A 11 -0.62 1.58 -32.31
N LEU A 12 0.69 1.66 -32.04
CA LEU A 12 1.23 1.73 -30.67
C LEU A 12 0.76 2.97 -29.94
N SER A 13 0.77 4.16 -30.57
CA SER A 13 0.30 5.40 -29.97
C SER A 13 -1.18 5.35 -29.56
N ILE A 14 -2.03 4.68 -30.35
CA ILE A 14 -3.44 4.47 -29.99
C ILE A 14 -3.55 3.57 -28.73
N ILE A 15 -2.77 2.49 -28.66
CA ILE A 15 -2.76 1.60 -27.50
C ILE A 15 -2.28 2.35 -26.27
N ILE A 16 -1.24 3.17 -26.41
CA ILE A 16 -0.67 4.00 -25.34
C ILE A 16 -1.72 4.95 -24.79
N ALA A 17 -2.35 5.74 -25.64
CA ALA A 17 -3.41 6.68 -25.22
C ALA A 17 -4.60 5.96 -24.56
N ALA A 18 -5.02 4.81 -25.09
CA ALA A 18 -6.06 3.98 -24.47
C ALA A 18 -5.65 3.48 -23.08
N THR A 19 -4.38 3.08 -22.92
CA THR A 19 -3.83 2.64 -21.62
C THR A 19 -3.87 3.77 -20.61
N ASP A 20 -3.46 4.98 -20.97
CA ASP A 20 -3.49 6.14 -20.08
C ASP A 20 -4.92 6.53 -19.67
N ILE A 21 -5.89 6.43 -20.57
CA ILE A 21 -7.31 6.62 -20.23
C ILE A 21 -7.79 5.56 -19.24
N ILE A 22 -7.45 4.30 -19.44
CA ILE A 22 -7.81 3.21 -18.53
C ILE A 22 -7.18 3.44 -17.15
N LEU A 23 -5.89 3.81 -17.09
CA LEU A 23 -5.20 4.13 -15.85
C LEU A 23 -5.82 5.33 -15.14
N ALA A 24 -6.22 6.36 -15.89
CA ALA A 24 -6.92 7.52 -15.35
C ALA A 24 -8.23 7.11 -14.67
N MET A 25 -9.08 6.34 -15.37
CA MET A 25 -10.34 5.86 -14.84
C MET A 25 -10.15 4.99 -13.58
N LYS A 26 -9.17 4.06 -13.60
CA LYS A 26 -8.84 3.22 -12.44
C LYS A 26 -8.32 4.05 -11.25
N SER A 27 -7.49 5.07 -11.52
CA SER A 27 -6.93 5.94 -10.49
C SER A 27 -8.02 6.79 -9.81
N ILE A 28 -8.90 7.39 -10.59
CA ILE A 28 -10.00 8.23 -10.09
C ILE A 28 -10.99 7.40 -9.26
N LYS A 29 -11.30 6.17 -9.67
CA LYS A 29 -12.20 5.24 -8.95
C LYS A 29 -11.68 4.89 -7.54
N LYS A 30 -10.38 5.02 -7.25
CA LYS A 30 -9.83 4.78 -5.90
C LYS A 30 -10.28 5.82 -4.86
N ASN A 31 -10.97 6.88 -5.27
CA ASN A 31 -11.56 7.95 -4.45
C ASN A 31 -10.62 8.58 -3.39
N LYS A 32 -9.31 8.51 -3.61
CA LYS A 32 -8.27 9.15 -2.81
C LYS A 32 -7.76 10.39 -3.53
N THR A 33 -7.33 11.41 -2.79
CA THR A 33 -6.75 12.63 -3.39
C THR A 33 -5.58 12.31 -4.32
N THR A 34 -4.69 11.39 -3.93
CA THR A 34 -3.61 10.89 -4.78
C THR A 34 -4.14 10.27 -6.07
N GLY A 35 -5.22 9.45 -5.98
CA GLY A 35 -5.82 8.82 -7.16
C GLY A 35 -6.42 9.83 -8.13
N ARG A 36 -7.05 10.89 -7.64
CA ARG A 36 -7.62 11.95 -8.49
C ARG A 36 -6.54 12.68 -9.26
N PHE A 37 -5.44 13.11 -8.61
CA PHE A 37 -4.38 13.84 -9.29
C PHE A 37 -3.54 12.94 -10.21
N LEU A 38 -3.31 11.68 -9.86
CA LEU A 38 -2.72 10.72 -10.80
C LEU A 38 -3.61 10.51 -12.03
N GLY A 39 -4.93 10.37 -11.82
CA GLY A 39 -5.88 10.25 -12.91
C GLY A 39 -5.88 11.47 -13.83
N LEU A 40 -5.81 12.68 -13.28
CA LEU A 40 -5.70 13.93 -14.06
C LEU A 40 -4.37 13.99 -14.83
N ALA A 41 -3.26 13.54 -14.25
CA ALA A 41 -1.99 13.46 -14.96
C ALA A 41 -2.05 12.44 -16.12
N CYS A 42 -2.66 11.27 -15.92
CA CYS A 42 -2.88 10.30 -17.00
C CYS A 42 -3.81 10.81 -18.11
N ILE A 43 -4.83 11.62 -17.78
CA ILE A 43 -5.65 12.29 -18.79
C ILE A 43 -4.80 13.27 -19.60
N GLY A 44 -3.94 14.05 -18.92
CA GLY A 44 -2.97 14.94 -19.58
C GLY A 44 -2.07 14.16 -20.55
N ALA A 45 -1.50 13.04 -20.13
CA ALA A 45 -0.70 12.17 -20.97
C ALA A 45 -1.46 11.67 -22.20
N ALA A 46 -2.70 11.19 -22.02
CA ALA A 46 -3.51 10.75 -23.14
C ALA A 46 -3.81 11.88 -24.16
N ILE A 47 -4.03 13.12 -23.68
CA ILE A 47 -4.22 14.29 -24.56
C ILE A 47 -2.92 14.61 -25.30
N VAL A 48 -1.76 14.52 -24.64
CA VAL A 48 -0.43 14.67 -25.26
C VAL A 48 -0.29 13.68 -26.42
N ASP A 49 -0.55 12.40 -26.18
CA ASP A 49 -0.41 11.34 -27.17
C ASP A 49 -1.35 11.54 -28.37
N ILE A 50 -2.62 11.80 -28.11
CA ILE A 50 -3.64 12.00 -29.17
C ILE A 50 -3.35 13.26 -29.98
N SER A 51 -3.02 14.37 -29.34
CA SER A 51 -2.75 15.64 -30.03
C SER A 51 -1.47 15.55 -30.88
N TYR A 52 -0.43 14.90 -30.37
CA TYR A 52 0.77 14.63 -31.16
C TYR A 52 0.48 13.72 -32.37
N LEU A 53 -0.25 12.63 -32.15
CA LEU A 53 -0.61 11.69 -33.24
C LEU A 53 -1.38 12.42 -34.36
N ILE A 54 -2.36 13.25 -34.01
CA ILE A 54 -3.12 14.03 -35.00
C ILE A 54 -2.19 15.04 -35.69
N SER A 55 -1.27 15.68 -34.98
CA SER A 55 -0.34 16.66 -35.55
C SER A 55 0.57 16.05 -36.62
N ILE A 56 1.08 14.83 -36.41
CA ILE A 56 1.99 14.17 -37.37
C ILE A 56 1.29 13.59 -38.59
N ILE A 57 -0.01 13.21 -38.46
CA ILE A 57 -0.78 12.62 -39.55
C ILE A 57 -1.43 13.72 -40.40
N SER A 58 -1.66 14.91 -39.83
CA SER A 58 -2.40 15.98 -40.48
C SER A 58 -1.70 16.55 -41.72
N ASP A 59 -2.47 16.73 -42.79
CA ASP A 59 -2.02 17.39 -44.01
C ASP A 59 -2.24 18.92 -43.96
N SER A 60 -3.16 19.38 -43.11
CA SER A 60 -3.48 20.79 -42.95
C SER A 60 -2.49 21.45 -41.98
N TYR A 61 -1.86 22.54 -42.44
CA TYR A 61 -1.02 23.39 -41.60
C TYR A 61 -1.75 23.86 -40.33
N MET A 62 -2.98 24.30 -40.47
CA MET A 62 -3.76 24.81 -39.35
C MET A 62 -4.09 23.72 -38.33
N ALA A 63 -4.54 22.56 -38.81
CA ALA A 63 -4.82 21.43 -37.92
C ALA A 63 -3.58 20.94 -37.20
N MET A 64 -2.45 20.80 -37.87
CA MET A 64 -1.17 20.44 -37.30
C MET A 64 -0.73 21.46 -36.24
N SER A 65 -0.77 22.74 -36.53
CA SER A 65 -0.35 23.82 -35.63
C SER A 65 -1.21 23.91 -34.37
N VAL A 66 -2.56 23.75 -34.51
CA VAL A 66 -3.48 23.71 -33.38
C VAL A 66 -3.19 22.47 -32.49
N MET A 67 -3.04 21.28 -33.10
CA MET A 67 -2.78 20.06 -32.34
C MET A 67 -1.40 20.09 -31.66
N SER A 68 -0.38 20.65 -32.30
CA SER A 68 0.93 20.89 -31.66
C SER A 68 0.81 21.85 -30.48
N SER A 69 -0.01 22.88 -30.57
CA SER A 69 -0.25 23.80 -29.44
C SER A 69 -0.95 23.10 -28.27
N ILE A 70 -1.94 22.25 -28.54
CA ILE A 70 -2.59 21.43 -27.51
C ILE A 70 -1.59 20.46 -26.88
N TYR A 71 -0.72 19.86 -27.66
CA TYR A 71 0.34 18.96 -27.21
C TYR A 71 1.22 19.63 -26.14
N PHE A 72 1.78 20.82 -26.39
CA PHE A 72 2.68 21.49 -25.45
C PHE A 72 1.96 21.95 -24.17
N VAL A 73 0.78 22.56 -24.29
CA VAL A 73 -0.04 22.94 -23.12
C VAL A 73 -0.40 21.73 -22.25
N SER A 74 -0.68 20.59 -22.88
CA SER A 74 -1.03 19.36 -22.14
C SER A 74 0.16 18.77 -21.38
N ILE A 75 1.38 18.95 -21.86
CA ILE A 75 2.61 18.55 -21.13
C ILE A 75 2.68 19.32 -19.81
N ASP A 76 2.54 20.62 -19.81
CA ASP A 76 2.64 21.43 -18.58
C ASP A 76 1.49 21.13 -17.61
N TYR A 77 0.27 20.97 -18.11
CA TYR A 77 -0.86 20.52 -17.31
C TYR A 77 -0.58 19.16 -16.64
N MET A 78 -0.08 18.19 -17.41
CA MET A 78 0.29 16.86 -16.92
C MET A 78 1.37 16.96 -15.83
N LEU A 79 2.42 17.76 -16.04
CA LEU A 79 3.52 17.94 -15.09
C LEU A 79 3.08 18.62 -13.79
N VAL A 80 2.19 19.60 -13.85
CA VAL A 80 1.61 20.23 -12.65
C VAL A 80 0.74 19.22 -11.89
N CYS A 81 -0.08 18.43 -12.56
CA CYS A 81 -0.85 17.36 -11.93
C CYS A 81 0.06 16.30 -11.29
N LEU A 82 1.15 15.94 -11.97
CA LEU A 82 2.18 15.03 -11.46
C LEU A 82 2.84 15.61 -10.19
N LEU A 83 3.21 16.90 -10.20
CA LEU A 83 3.78 17.56 -9.02
C LEU A 83 2.81 17.51 -7.83
N VAL A 84 1.53 17.83 -8.05
CA VAL A 84 0.50 17.75 -7.01
C VAL A 84 0.35 16.31 -6.50
N PHE A 85 0.29 15.34 -7.40
CA PHE A 85 0.26 13.92 -7.05
C PHE A 85 1.46 13.54 -6.17
N ILE A 86 2.67 13.87 -6.57
CA ILE A 86 3.90 13.53 -5.83
C ILE A 86 3.95 14.19 -4.45
N VAL A 87 3.45 15.41 -4.29
CA VAL A 87 3.34 16.04 -2.96
C VAL A 87 2.40 15.25 -2.05
N TYR A 88 1.22 14.84 -2.54
CA TYR A 88 0.31 14.01 -1.76
C TYR A 88 0.87 12.60 -1.51
N PHE A 89 1.56 12.02 -2.48
CA PHE A 89 2.19 10.71 -2.36
C PHE A 89 3.34 10.69 -1.33
N THR A 90 4.13 11.78 -1.26
CA THR A 90 5.31 11.85 -0.38
C THR A 90 5.02 12.45 0.99
N LYS A 91 4.16 13.46 1.08
CA LYS A 91 3.93 14.26 2.30
C LYS A 91 2.49 14.22 2.82
N GLY A 92 1.55 13.71 2.02
CA GLY A 92 0.13 13.65 2.33
C GLY A 92 -0.61 15.00 2.29
N ARG A 93 0.08 16.13 2.39
CA ARG A 93 -0.53 17.49 2.37
C ARG A 93 0.46 18.56 1.92
N PHE A 94 -0.07 19.68 1.44
CA PHE A 94 0.72 20.88 1.12
C PHE A 94 1.02 21.71 2.36
N SER A 95 2.25 22.22 2.43
CA SER A 95 2.60 23.32 3.33
C SER A 95 1.98 24.65 2.83
N LYS A 96 2.01 25.71 3.66
CA LYS A 96 1.56 27.05 3.26
C LYS A 96 2.33 27.56 2.03
N TYR A 97 3.63 27.39 2.00
CA TYR A 97 4.48 27.76 0.85
C TYR A 97 4.25 26.87 -0.38
N GLY A 98 4.00 25.56 -0.17
CA GLY A 98 3.68 24.65 -1.26
C GLY A 98 2.36 25.02 -1.98
N ARG A 99 1.36 25.48 -1.26
CA ARG A 99 0.11 25.99 -1.85
C ARG A 99 0.33 27.25 -2.69
N ALA A 100 1.16 28.18 -2.21
CA ALA A 100 1.53 29.36 -2.98
C ALA A 100 2.29 28.99 -4.26
N ALA A 101 3.26 28.05 -4.18
CA ALA A 101 4.00 27.57 -5.34
C ALA A 101 3.10 26.94 -6.41
N ILE A 102 2.10 26.12 -6.01
CA ILE A 102 1.12 25.55 -6.95
C ILE A 102 0.28 26.68 -7.59
N GLY A 103 -0.07 27.72 -6.83
CA GLY A 103 -0.74 28.90 -7.39
C GLY A 103 0.09 29.56 -8.51
N VAL A 104 1.41 29.72 -8.30
CA VAL A 104 2.32 30.25 -9.34
C VAL A 104 2.34 29.33 -10.56
N CYS A 105 2.45 27.99 -10.37
CA CYS A 105 2.40 27.04 -11.49
C CYS A 105 1.07 27.16 -12.27
N PHE A 106 -0.06 27.33 -11.58
CA PHE A 106 -1.36 27.52 -12.22
C PHE A 106 -1.42 28.79 -13.08
N PHE A 107 -0.92 29.92 -12.58
CA PHE A 107 -0.84 31.15 -13.36
C PHE A 107 0.09 31.02 -14.56
N TYR A 108 1.19 30.29 -14.41
CA TYR A 108 2.08 30.00 -15.53
C TYR A 108 1.37 29.13 -16.59
N CYS A 109 0.64 28.08 -16.22
CA CYS A 109 -0.15 27.29 -17.17
C CYS A 109 -1.20 28.13 -17.92
N LEU A 110 -1.82 29.12 -17.26
CA LEU A 110 -2.73 30.06 -17.95
C LEU A 110 -1.98 30.95 -18.96
N TYR A 111 -0.79 31.43 -18.60
CA TYR A 111 0.08 32.17 -19.52
C TYR A 111 0.44 31.32 -20.74
N GLU A 112 0.89 30.10 -20.55
CA GLU A 112 1.21 29.13 -21.60
C GLU A 112 0.01 28.87 -22.52
N LEU A 113 -1.15 28.64 -21.93
CA LEU A 113 -2.39 28.42 -22.69
C LEU A 113 -2.69 29.62 -23.65
N VAL A 114 -2.46 30.85 -23.22
CA VAL A 114 -2.65 32.03 -24.06
C VAL A 114 -1.59 32.09 -25.19
N ILE A 115 -0.33 31.85 -24.88
CA ILE A 115 0.79 31.83 -25.85
C ILE A 115 0.52 30.79 -26.95
N PHE A 116 0.22 29.57 -26.54
CA PHE A 116 0.01 28.48 -27.49
C PHE A 116 -1.35 28.57 -28.23
N ALA A 117 -2.37 29.21 -27.65
CA ALA A 117 -3.62 29.52 -28.37
C ALA A 117 -3.41 30.53 -29.51
N ILE A 118 -2.45 31.46 -29.34
CA ILE A 118 -2.11 32.46 -30.37
C ILE A 118 -1.12 31.88 -31.38
N ASN A 119 -0.33 30.88 -31.01
CA ASN A 119 0.76 30.36 -31.83
C ASN A 119 0.36 29.87 -33.21
N PRO A 120 -0.78 29.18 -33.45
CA PRO A 120 -1.22 28.78 -34.80
C PRO A 120 -1.36 29.91 -35.79
N PHE A 121 -1.63 31.14 -35.31
CA PHE A 121 -1.85 32.32 -36.13
C PHE A 121 -0.60 33.19 -36.29
N LYS A 122 0.27 33.24 -35.28
CA LYS A 122 1.38 34.20 -35.23
C LYS A 122 2.76 33.53 -35.17
N ASN A 123 2.83 32.23 -34.96
CA ASN A 123 4.10 31.46 -34.82
C ASN A 123 5.08 32.10 -33.80
N ILE A 124 4.57 32.52 -32.64
CA ILE A 124 5.36 33.26 -31.64
C ILE A 124 6.27 32.39 -30.77
N ALA A 125 5.83 31.17 -30.48
CA ALA A 125 6.62 30.20 -29.69
C ALA A 125 7.25 29.12 -30.59
N ILE A 126 6.52 28.65 -31.60
CA ILE A 126 6.99 27.61 -32.52
C ILE A 126 6.59 28.00 -33.93
N GLY A 127 7.56 28.02 -34.83
CA GLY A 127 7.38 28.06 -36.26
C GLY A 127 7.32 26.64 -36.83
N TYR A 128 6.80 26.52 -38.05
CA TYR A 128 6.68 25.23 -38.72
C TYR A 128 7.24 25.31 -40.14
N VAL A 129 8.20 24.45 -40.44
CA VAL A 129 8.83 24.37 -41.76
C VAL A 129 8.38 23.11 -42.44
N ARG A 130 7.81 23.22 -43.67
CA ARG A 130 7.34 22.07 -44.45
C ARG A 130 8.51 21.20 -44.89
N ARG A 131 8.35 19.89 -44.79
CA ARG A 131 9.29 18.88 -45.26
C ARG A 131 8.66 18.01 -46.37
N ASP A 132 9.51 17.50 -47.23
CA ASP A 132 9.11 16.54 -48.28
C ASP A 132 9.09 15.09 -47.71
N THR A 133 8.23 14.85 -46.73
CA THR A 133 8.06 13.55 -46.09
C THR A 133 6.57 13.18 -46.10
N VAL A 134 6.27 11.87 -46.18
CA VAL A 134 4.90 11.37 -46.17
C VAL A 134 4.21 11.62 -44.83
N ILE A 135 5.01 11.72 -43.74
CA ILE A 135 4.55 11.88 -42.37
C ILE A 135 5.43 12.91 -41.68
N ALA A 136 4.89 13.54 -40.63
CA ALA A 136 5.56 14.68 -40.00
C ALA A 136 6.00 15.70 -41.06
N LYS A 137 5.04 16.07 -41.90
CA LYS A 137 5.26 16.99 -43.02
C LYS A 137 5.81 18.35 -42.62
N TYR A 138 5.84 18.62 -41.32
CA TYR A 138 6.33 19.86 -40.74
C TYR A 138 7.36 19.55 -39.67
N SER A 139 8.46 20.30 -39.65
CA SER A 139 9.41 20.35 -38.55
C SER A 139 9.18 21.57 -37.69
N TYR A 140 9.48 21.44 -36.42
CA TYR A 140 9.41 22.56 -35.46
C TYR A 140 10.62 23.47 -35.62
N ASP A 141 10.37 24.77 -35.70
CA ASP A 141 11.35 25.84 -35.59
C ASP A 141 11.14 26.53 -34.24
N MET A 142 11.97 26.17 -33.25
CA MET A 142 11.80 26.61 -31.86
C MET A 142 12.22 28.06 -31.71
N LYS A 143 11.38 28.87 -31.07
CA LYS A 143 11.61 30.28 -30.80
C LYS A 143 11.85 30.55 -29.32
N PRO A 144 12.37 31.73 -28.90
CA PRO A 144 12.73 32.02 -27.50
C PRO A 144 11.59 31.83 -26.50
N LEU A 145 10.32 31.98 -26.90
CA LEU A 145 9.19 31.70 -26.00
C LEU A 145 9.01 30.20 -25.72
N TYR A 146 9.44 29.36 -26.63
CA TYR A 146 9.51 27.91 -26.37
C TYR A 146 10.59 27.56 -25.34
N ASP A 147 11.71 28.27 -25.30
CA ASP A 147 12.75 28.02 -24.29
C ASP A 147 12.23 28.27 -22.88
N VAL A 148 11.30 29.24 -22.70
CA VAL A 148 10.62 29.49 -21.41
C VAL A 148 9.78 28.28 -20.98
N HIS A 149 9.00 27.72 -21.92
CA HIS A 149 8.25 26.47 -21.69
C HIS A 149 9.20 25.32 -21.28
N LEU A 150 10.30 25.15 -22.00
CA LEU A 150 11.27 24.08 -21.73
C LEU A 150 11.87 24.21 -20.32
N VAL A 151 12.31 25.42 -19.95
CA VAL A 151 12.88 25.68 -18.60
C VAL A 151 11.86 25.40 -17.51
N PHE A 152 10.62 25.79 -17.67
CA PHE A 152 9.57 25.55 -16.69
C PHE A 152 9.29 24.05 -16.54
N SER A 153 9.11 23.31 -17.62
CA SER A 153 8.84 21.88 -17.62
C SER A 153 9.96 21.10 -16.94
N TYR A 154 11.25 21.37 -17.27
CA TYR A 154 12.37 20.73 -16.61
C TYR A 154 12.54 21.14 -15.14
N ALA A 155 12.20 22.40 -14.79
CA ALA A 155 12.19 22.83 -13.39
C ALA A 155 11.15 22.07 -12.57
N LEU A 156 9.95 21.86 -13.10
CA LEU A 156 8.92 21.05 -12.45
C LEU A 156 9.39 19.59 -12.22
N VAL A 157 9.97 18.97 -13.25
CA VAL A 157 10.53 17.62 -13.13
C VAL A 157 11.65 17.58 -12.09
N GLY A 158 12.53 18.57 -12.07
CA GLY A 158 13.58 18.71 -11.05
C GLY A 158 13.01 18.77 -9.62
N VAL A 159 11.96 19.55 -9.41
CA VAL A 159 11.27 19.63 -8.11
C VAL A 159 10.66 18.29 -7.73
N VAL A 160 9.99 17.59 -8.66
CA VAL A 160 9.43 16.25 -8.47
C VAL A 160 10.51 15.26 -8.03
N LEU A 161 11.64 15.21 -8.74
CA LEU A 161 12.78 14.34 -8.40
C LEU A 161 13.38 14.66 -7.03
N ILE A 162 13.56 15.96 -6.70
CA ILE A 162 14.05 16.38 -5.38
C ILE A 162 13.11 15.91 -4.25
N LEU A 163 11.79 16.02 -4.44
CA LEU A 163 10.81 15.56 -3.45
C LEU A 163 10.88 14.04 -3.25
N LEU A 164 10.98 13.28 -4.33
CA LEU A 164 11.11 11.82 -4.29
C LEU A 164 12.42 11.38 -3.64
N LEU A 165 13.56 11.98 -4.01
CA LEU A 165 14.86 11.67 -3.42
C LEU A 165 14.90 12.00 -1.92
N LYS A 166 14.39 13.17 -1.51
CA LYS A 166 14.27 13.52 -0.08
C LYS A 166 13.42 12.52 0.69
N LYS A 167 12.38 11.97 0.08
CA LYS A 167 11.56 10.93 0.70
C LYS A 167 12.30 9.61 0.76
N LEU A 168 12.94 9.20 -0.34
CA LEU A 168 13.72 7.95 -0.44
C LEU A 168 14.80 7.83 0.65
N CYS A 169 15.48 8.95 0.97
CA CYS A 169 16.51 8.97 2.01
C CYS A 169 15.95 8.78 3.44
N LYS A 170 14.65 8.97 3.66
CA LYS A 170 14.02 8.95 4.99
C LYS A 170 13.15 7.74 5.27
N ILE A 171 12.86 6.93 4.26
CA ILE A 171 11.96 5.79 4.37
C ILE A 171 12.70 4.50 4.75
N PRO A 172 12.02 3.55 5.43
CA PRO A 172 12.52 2.20 5.66
C PRO A 172 12.90 1.48 4.37
N HIS A 173 13.83 0.53 4.48
CA HIS A 173 14.37 -0.21 3.34
C HIS A 173 13.29 -0.91 2.50
N GLU A 174 12.24 -1.40 3.15
CA GLU A 174 11.11 -2.11 2.55
C GLU A 174 10.34 -1.29 1.50
N TYR A 175 10.32 0.03 1.66
CA TYR A 175 9.63 0.96 0.74
C TYR A 175 10.55 1.54 -0.33
N ARG A 176 11.89 1.33 -0.25
CA ARG A 176 12.83 1.97 -1.18
C ARG A 176 12.59 1.57 -2.63
N LEU A 177 12.25 0.30 -2.89
CA LEU A 177 11.98 -0.17 -4.24
C LEU A 177 10.79 0.58 -4.88
N GLN A 178 9.76 0.89 -4.09
CA GLN A 178 8.59 1.65 -4.52
C GLN A 178 8.99 3.04 -5.05
N TYR A 179 9.78 3.78 -4.28
CA TYR A 179 10.19 5.14 -4.67
C TYR A 179 11.29 5.13 -5.73
N SER A 180 12.20 4.15 -5.69
CA SER A 180 13.26 3.99 -6.70
C SER A 180 12.69 3.69 -8.08
N SER A 181 11.65 2.84 -8.19
CA SER A 181 11.01 2.54 -9.46
C SER A 181 10.35 3.78 -10.07
N VAL A 182 9.72 4.62 -9.26
CA VAL A 182 9.13 5.90 -9.70
C VAL A 182 10.22 6.85 -10.20
N ILE A 183 11.31 7.02 -9.44
CA ILE A 183 12.44 7.88 -9.82
C ILE A 183 13.05 7.39 -11.13
N LEU A 184 13.29 6.08 -11.26
CA LEU A 184 13.86 5.48 -12.46
C LEU A 184 12.97 5.68 -13.69
N GLY A 185 11.63 5.52 -13.52
CA GLY A 185 10.66 5.77 -14.60
C GLY A 185 10.71 7.22 -15.09
N ILE A 186 10.74 8.20 -14.17
CA ILE A 186 10.83 9.62 -14.53
C ILE A 186 12.19 9.94 -15.17
N LEU A 187 13.29 9.40 -14.65
CA LEU A 187 14.64 9.61 -15.23
C LEU A 187 14.76 9.00 -16.62
N ALA A 188 14.18 7.82 -16.86
CA ALA A 188 14.15 7.19 -18.17
C ALA A 188 13.39 8.07 -19.18
N LEU A 189 12.20 8.59 -18.78
CA LEU A 189 11.43 9.51 -19.62
C LEU A 189 12.21 10.76 -19.96
N VAL A 190 12.83 11.41 -18.97
CA VAL A 190 13.67 12.61 -19.18
C VAL A 190 14.86 12.29 -20.08
N GLY A 191 15.49 11.14 -19.88
CA GLY A 191 16.62 10.70 -20.72
C GLY A 191 16.24 10.51 -22.19
N ILE A 192 15.09 9.84 -22.45
CA ILE A 192 14.57 9.68 -23.82
C ILE A 192 14.27 11.03 -24.44
N ASN A 193 13.61 11.93 -23.71
CA ASN A 193 13.29 13.26 -24.20
C ASN A 193 14.56 14.11 -24.45
N ALA A 194 15.56 14.05 -23.57
CA ALA A 194 16.83 14.74 -23.75
C ALA A 194 17.61 14.22 -24.97
N ILE A 195 17.60 12.90 -25.22
CA ILE A 195 18.18 12.32 -26.43
C ILE A 195 17.50 12.87 -27.68
N PHE A 196 16.15 12.92 -27.66
CA PHE A 196 15.38 13.46 -28.76
C PHE A 196 15.71 14.93 -29.06
N LEU A 197 15.90 15.76 -28.02
CA LEU A 197 16.14 17.21 -28.17
C LEU A 197 17.60 17.54 -28.52
N TYR A 198 18.58 16.89 -27.88
CA TYR A 198 19.96 17.38 -27.85
C TYR A 198 20.97 16.53 -28.60
N VAL A 199 20.67 15.28 -29.00
CA VAL A 199 21.67 14.45 -29.68
C VAL A 199 21.76 14.82 -31.17
N PRO A 200 22.92 15.33 -31.68
CA PRO A 200 23.15 15.59 -33.10
C PRO A 200 23.19 14.25 -33.87
N GLY A 201 22.67 14.22 -35.09
CA GLY A 201 22.70 13.01 -35.95
C GLY A 201 21.56 12.05 -35.75
N ALA A 202 20.71 12.25 -34.73
CA ALA A 202 19.43 11.50 -34.57
C ALA A 202 18.34 11.96 -35.57
N GLU A 203 18.70 12.58 -36.68
CA GLU A 203 17.74 13.16 -37.65
C GLU A 203 16.77 12.15 -38.22
N VAL A 204 17.20 10.87 -38.37
CA VAL A 204 16.33 9.78 -38.77
C VAL A 204 15.33 9.45 -37.66
N TYR A 205 15.69 9.62 -36.40
CA TYR A 205 14.86 9.38 -35.23
C TYR A 205 14.06 10.63 -34.82
N LYS A 206 14.45 11.83 -35.26
CA LYS A 206 13.73 13.10 -34.98
C LYS A 206 12.40 13.25 -35.72
N LEU A 207 12.05 12.34 -36.60
CA LEU A 207 10.77 12.34 -37.29
C LEU A 207 9.60 11.97 -36.37
N LEU A 208 9.85 11.19 -35.33
CA LEU A 208 8.84 10.72 -34.37
C LEU A 208 9.35 10.90 -32.95
N ASP A 209 8.51 11.44 -32.09
CA ASP A 209 8.81 11.58 -30.67
C ASP A 209 8.59 10.25 -29.94
N TYR A 210 9.66 9.57 -29.58
CA TYR A 210 9.61 8.30 -28.83
C TYR A 210 9.37 8.54 -27.32
N SER A 211 9.46 9.78 -26.84
CA SER A 211 9.19 10.09 -25.42
C SER A 211 7.73 9.81 -25.04
N ILE A 212 6.83 9.81 -26.02
CA ILE A 212 5.41 9.45 -25.86
C ILE A 212 5.24 8.07 -25.22
N CYS A 213 5.98 7.06 -25.70
CA CYS A 213 5.97 5.74 -25.06
C CYS A 213 6.42 5.79 -23.59
N GLY A 214 7.29 6.73 -23.25
CA GLY A 214 7.76 6.96 -21.88
C GLY A 214 6.69 7.51 -20.95
N TYR A 215 5.75 8.32 -21.44
CA TYR A 215 4.67 8.87 -20.60
C TYR A 215 3.76 7.76 -20.07
N SER A 216 3.28 6.86 -20.92
CA SER A 216 2.42 5.75 -20.50
C SER A 216 3.14 4.76 -19.58
N LEU A 217 4.40 4.43 -19.89
CA LEU A 217 5.20 3.56 -19.02
C LEU A 217 5.35 4.18 -17.62
N THR A 218 5.63 5.48 -17.56
CA THR A 218 5.75 6.24 -16.31
C THR A 218 4.41 6.28 -15.57
N SER A 219 3.29 6.54 -16.27
CA SER A 219 1.94 6.50 -15.71
C SER A 219 1.61 5.14 -15.11
N TYR A 220 1.99 4.04 -15.77
CA TYR A 220 1.81 2.69 -15.26
C TYR A 220 2.65 2.43 -14.00
N ILE A 221 3.93 2.81 -14.00
CA ILE A 221 4.82 2.67 -12.84
C ILE A 221 4.26 3.46 -11.64
N LEU A 222 3.78 4.69 -11.86
CA LEU A 222 3.17 5.52 -10.82
C LEU A 222 1.90 4.88 -10.25
N TYR A 223 1.02 4.37 -11.12
CA TYR A 223 -0.19 3.68 -10.70
C TYR A 223 0.13 2.43 -9.89
N TRP A 224 1.02 1.59 -10.38
CA TRP A 224 1.45 0.37 -9.70
C TRP A 224 2.10 0.66 -8.36
N SER A 225 3.02 1.63 -8.31
CA SER A 225 3.70 2.06 -7.09
C SER A 225 2.74 2.65 -6.06
N CYS A 226 1.70 3.36 -6.50
CA CYS A 226 0.75 4.00 -5.59
C CYS A 226 -0.30 3.02 -5.05
N PHE A 227 -0.80 2.09 -5.88
CA PHE A 227 -2.00 1.31 -5.55
C PHE A 227 -1.79 -0.20 -5.48
N ASN A 228 -0.81 -0.73 -6.20
CA ASN A 228 -0.56 -2.16 -6.30
C ASN A 228 0.80 -2.56 -5.72
N TYR A 229 1.71 -1.60 -5.49
CA TYR A 229 2.94 -1.92 -4.76
C TYR A 229 2.57 -2.52 -3.42
N SER A 230 2.77 -3.78 -3.39
CA SER A 230 2.18 -4.62 -2.41
C SER A 230 2.66 -4.30 -1.01
N THR A 231 1.78 -3.80 -0.27
CA THR A 231 1.47 -4.21 1.08
C THR A 231 1.50 -5.74 1.29
N HIS A 232 1.53 -6.63 0.28
CA HIS A 232 1.54 -8.08 0.53
C HIS A 232 2.74 -8.54 1.33
N GLY A 233 3.93 -8.16 1.00
CA GLY A 233 5.11 -8.48 1.79
C GLY A 233 5.08 -7.83 3.17
N MET A 234 4.58 -6.59 3.27
CA MET A 234 4.40 -5.89 4.55
C MET A 234 3.22 -6.49 5.34
N LEU A 235 2.11 -6.79 4.68
CA LEU A 235 0.94 -7.41 5.32
C LEU A 235 1.30 -8.80 5.86
N ASN A 236 2.08 -9.59 5.11
CA ASN A 236 2.57 -10.87 5.58
C ASN A 236 3.54 -10.71 6.76
N LYS A 237 4.50 -9.77 6.69
CA LYS A 237 5.38 -9.46 7.83
C LYS A 237 4.61 -8.96 9.05
N LEU A 238 3.58 -8.12 8.86
CA LEU A 238 2.71 -7.67 9.97
C LEU A 238 1.88 -8.81 10.53
N LYS A 239 1.31 -9.67 9.68
CA LYS A 239 0.59 -10.87 10.13
C LYS A 239 1.50 -11.80 10.92
N THR A 240 2.70 -12.08 10.41
CA THR A 240 3.70 -12.89 11.12
C THR A 240 4.10 -12.22 12.43
N ASN A 241 4.39 -10.92 12.42
CA ASN A 241 4.78 -10.21 13.64
C ASN A 241 3.65 -10.15 14.68
N ILE A 242 2.39 -9.96 14.26
CA ILE A 242 1.23 -10.04 15.17
C ILE A 242 1.11 -11.46 15.70
N PHE A 243 1.21 -12.46 14.84
CA PHE A 243 1.10 -13.87 15.20
C PHE A 243 2.18 -14.29 16.21
N GLU A 244 3.43 -13.86 16.03
CA GLU A 244 4.54 -14.18 16.94
C GLU A 244 4.49 -13.40 18.26
N ASN A 245 3.96 -12.16 18.24
CA ASN A 245 3.95 -11.30 19.44
C ASN A 245 2.61 -11.27 20.18
N ILE A 246 1.61 -12.05 19.75
CA ILE A 246 0.36 -12.20 20.50
C ILE A 246 0.65 -12.93 21.82
N GLY A 247 0.07 -12.45 22.92
CA GLY A 247 0.29 -13.04 24.25
C GLY A 247 -0.27 -14.46 24.42
N GLN A 248 -0.91 -15.02 23.41
CA GLN A 248 -1.48 -16.37 23.38
C GLN A 248 -0.61 -17.32 22.55
N GLY A 249 -0.49 -18.56 22.98
CA GLY A 249 0.11 -19.63 22.18
C GLY A 249 -0.88 -20.11 21.12
N ILE A 250 -0.49 -20.10 19.85
CA ILE A 250 -1.36 -20.55 18.76
C ILE A 250 -0.73 -21.73 18.06
N VAL A 251 -1.52 -22.80 17.87
CA VAL A 251 -1.14 -24.00 17.11
C VAL A 251 -2.21 -24.26 16.06
N LEU A 252 -1.81 -24.50 14.82
CA LEU A 252 -2.69 -24.65 13.67
C LEU A 252 -2.49 -26.00 12.98
N PHE A 253 -3.58 -26.71 12.75
CA PHE A 253 -3.62 -27.95 11.98
C PHE A 253 -4.43 -27.77 10.71
N ASP A 254 -4.03 -28.45 9.61
CA ASP A 254 -4.78 -28.45 8.35
C ASP A 254 -6.02 -29.37 8.40
N TYR A 255 -6.74 -29.46 7.27
CA TYR A 255 -7.91 -30.32 7.12
C TYR A 255 -7.61 -31.82 7.25
N ASP A 256 -6.37 -32.23 7.00
CA ASP A 256 -5.84 -33.59 7.16
C ASP A 256 -5.23 -33.83 8.55
N ASN A 257 -5.36 -32.85 9.46
CA ASN A 257 -4.83 -32.85 10.83
C ASN A 257 -3.29 -32.86 10.93
N HIS A 258 -2.56 -32.37 9.93
CA HIS A 258 -1.13 -32.13 10.03
C HIS A 258 -0.85 -30.78 10.68
N LEU A 259 0.19 -30.72 11.50
CA LEU A 259 0.65 -29.46 12.09
C LEU A 259 1.22 -28.54 11.00
N ILE A 260 0.61 -27.34 10.84
CA ILE A 260 1.07 -26.36 9.83
C ILE A 260 1.95 -25.30 10.45
N LEU A 261 1.54 -24.77 11.62
CA LEU A 261 2.09 -23.52 12.16
C LEU A 261 1.89 -23.45 13.67
N HIS A 262 2.87 -22.93 14.37
CA HIS A 262 2.78 -22.50 15.78
C HIS A 262 3.57 -21.20 15.95
N ASN A 263 3.24 -20.39 16.95
CA ASN A 263 3.97 -19.18 17.25
C ASN A 263 4.94 -19.37 18.43
N ASP A 264 5.83 -18.38 18.64
CA ASP A 264 6.82 -18.40 19.72
C ASP A 264 6.19 -18.59 21.11
N ARG A 265 4.97 -18.05 21.33
CA ARG A 265 4.24 -18.25 22.59
C ARG A 265 3.75 -19.68 22.80
N ALA A 266 3.39 -20.37 21.73
CA ALA A 266 3.09 -21.80 21.82
C ALA A 266 4.36 -22.61 22.18
N ASP A 267 5.52 -22.24 21.63
CA ASP A 267 6.81 -22.83 22.00
C ASP A 267 7.12 -22.63 23.49
N ASP A 268 6.85 -21.43 24.03
CA ASP A 268 7.05 -21.08 25.45
C ASP A 268 6.11 -21.87 26.39
N PHE A 269 4.85 -22.04 25.98
CA PHE A 269 3.84 -22.71 26.81
C PHE A 269 3.93 -24.22 26.77
N LEU A 270 4.18 -24.78 25.59
CA LEU A 270 4.06 -26.22 25.31
C LEU A 270 5.43 -26.92 25.27
N GLY A 271 6.51 -26.15 25.20
CA GLY A 271 7.86 -26.65 25.03
C GLY A 271 8.20 -26.99 23.58
N LYS A 272 9.10 -26.21 23.00
CA LYS A 272 9.47 -26.25 21.57
C LYS A 272 9.86 -27.65 21.08
N GLU A 273 10.66 -28.39 21.89
CA GLU A 273 11.14 -29.72 21.52
C GLU A 273 10.02 -30.76 21.45
N LEU A 274 9.02 -30.64 22.30
CA LEU A 274 7.87 -31.55 22.33
C LEU A 274 6.92 -31.23 21.19
N LEU A 275 6.66 -29.95 20.96
CA LEU A 275 5.76 -29.48 19.91
C LEU A 275 6.29 -29.82 18.51
N CYS A 276 7.60 -29.65 18.27
CA CYS A 276 8.24 -30.04 17.01
C CYS A 276 8.23 -31.54 16.71
N LYS A 277 7.99 -32.40 17.71
CA LYS A 277 7.84 -33.86 17.53
C LYS A 277 6.44 -34.27 17.14
N CYS A 278 5.46 -33.39 17.31
CA CYS A 278 4.07 -33.68 16.97
C CYS A 278 3.86 -33.40 15.44
N GLU A 279 3.74 -34.44 14.65
CA GLU A 279 3.49 -34.30 13.20
C GLU A 279 1.99 -34.14 12.89
N ASN A 280 1.12 -34.64 13.77
CA ASN A 280 -0.32 -34.63 13.58
C ASN A 280 -1.09 -34.36 14.88
N LEU A 281 -2.38 -34.06 14.72
CA LEU A 281 -3.28 -33.69 15.80
C LEU A 281 -3.42 -34.78 16.87
N GLN A 282 -3.45 -36.06 16.48
CA GLN A 282 -3.58 -37.15 17.44
C GLN A 282 -2.37 -37.23 18.37
N GLN A 283 -1.17 -37.18 17.83
CA GLN A 283 0.08 -37.13 18.62
C GLN A 283 0.12 -35.90 19.54
N PHE A 284 -0.38 -34.74 19.04
CA PHE A 284 -0.47 -33.53 19.82
C PHE A 284 -1.41 -33.69 21.03
N LEU A 285 -2.62 -34.22 20.81
CA LEU A 285 -3.59 -34.46 21.89
C LEU A 285 -3.06 -35.46 22.93
N GLU A 286 -2.41 -36.53 22.49
CA GLU A 286 -1.80 -37.53 23.37
C GLU A 286 -0.60 -36.96 24.17
N THR A 287 0.23 -36.13 23.52
CA THR A 287 1.43 -35.56 24.15
C THR A 287 1.09 -34.59 25.28
N TYR A 288 -0.01 -33.83 25.12
CA TYR A 288 -0.44 -32.80 26.07
C TYR A 288 -1.64 -33.22 26.93
N ASP A 289 -2.04 -34.51 26.88
CA ASP A 289 -3.17 -35.10 27.61
C ASP A 289 -4.48 -34.27 27.46
N LEU A 290 -4.73 -33.81 26.21
CA LEU A 290 -5.91 -33.05 25.89
C LEU A 290 -7.05 -33.99 25.48
N SER A 291 -7.98 -34.25 26.42
CA SER A 291 -9.17 -35.05 26.12
C SER A 291 -10.24 -34.19 25.44
N VAL A 292 -10.30 -34.26 24.13
CA VAL A 292 -11.21 -33.47 23.29
C VAL A 292 -12.08 -34.41 22.46
N ASP A 293 -13.38 -34.27 22.57
CA ASP A 293 -14.31 -34.90 21.62
C ASP A 293 -14.46 -34.03 20.37
N LEU A 294 -13.61 -34.34 19.38
CA LEU A 294 -13.58 -33.61 18.09
C LEU A 294 -14.79 -33.88 17.19
N ALA A 295 -15.70 -34.77 17.61
CA ALA A 295 -16.93 -35.14 16.88
C ALA A 295 -18.12 -34.23 17.24
N ALA A 296 -18.01 -33.39 18.25
CA ALA A 296 -19.03 -32.42 18.58
C ALA A 296 -19.15 -31.35 17.46
N ASP A 297 -20.37 -31.09 17.03
CA ASP A 297 -20.70 -30.11 15.95
C ASP A 297 -20.50 -28.63 16.39
N ASP A 298 -19.92 -28.40 17.55
CA ASP A 298 -19.66 -27.07 18.08
C ASP A 298 -18.46 -26.40 17.36
N ASP A 299 -18.71 -25.21 16.84
CA ASP A 299 -17.70 -24.39 16.13
C ASP A 299 -16.53 -23.94 17.03
N SER A 300 -16.71 -23.95 18.36
CA SER A 300 -15.68 -23.61 19.34
C SER A 300 -15.85 -24.38 20.65
N PHE A 301 -14.76 -24.83 21.21
CA PHE A 301 -14.72 -25.56 22.47
C PHE A 301 -13.57 -25.02 23.34
N SER A 302 -13.80 -24.85 24.65
CA SER A 302 -12.82 -24.37 25.60
C SER A 302 -12.59 -25.39 26.71
N LEU A 303 -11.32 -25.65 27.03
CA LEU A 303 -10.93 -26.54 28.12
C LEU A 303 -9.77 -25.93 28.92
N GLN A 304 -9.68 -26.31 30.17
CA GLN A 304 -8.51 -26.03 31.01
C GLN A 304 -7.58 -27.23 31.00
N CYS A 305 -6.30 -26.97 30.83
CA CYS A 305 -5.26 -27.98 30.83
C CYS A 305 -4.07 -27.53 31.69
N TYR A 306 -3.31 -28.49 32.19
CA TYR A 306 -2.11 -28.27 32.98
C TYR A 306 -0.91 -28.81 32.21
N ILE A 307 -0.04 -27.92 31.76
CA ILE A 307 1.17 -28.33 31.04
C ILE A 307 2.35 -28.37 31.99
N LYS A 308 3.05 -29.51 32.02
CA LYS A 308 4.25 -29.72 32.84
C LYS A 308 5.38 -28.82 32.35
N GLY A 309 5.83 -27.89 33.18
CA GLY A 309 6.97 -27.02 32.92
C GLY A 309 8.10 -27.30 33.90
N ASP A 310 9.29 -26.73 33.69
CA ASP A 310 10.45 -26.87 34.56
C ASP A 310 10.20 -26.31 35.98
N ASP A 311 9.33 -25.28 36.10
CA ASP A 311 8.98 -24.63 37.36
C ASP A 311 7.64 -25.16 37.99
N GLY A 312 7.09 -26.24 37.48
CA GLY A 312 5.84 -26.84 37.89
C GLY A 312 4.75 -26.83 36.85
N ASP A 313 3.58 -27.36 37.19
CA ASP A 313 2.44 -27.40 36.26
C ASP A 313 1.89 -26.01 36.01
N ARG A 314 1.86 -25.61 34.74
CA ARG A 314 1.30 -24.29 34.29
C ARG A 314 -0.15 -24.46 33.89
N PRO A 315 -1.09 -23.75 34.54
CA PRO A 315 -2.50 -23.79 34.15
C PRO A 315 -2.72 -22.96 32.89
N LEU A 316 -3.23 -23.60 31.84
CA LEU A 316 -3.57 -22.94 30.57
C LEU A 316 -5.05 -23.18 30.24
N ARG A 317 -5.66 -22.19 29.61
CA ARG A 317 -6.93 -22.38 28.90
C ARG A 317 -6.62 -22.62 27.44
N CYS A 318 -7.19 -23.67 26.88
CA CYS A 318 -7.11 -24.01 25.48
C CYS A 318 -8.47 -23.81 24.80
N ASP A 319 -8.55 -22.82 23.92
CA ASP A 319 -9.72 -22.58 23.09
C ASP A 319 -9.48 -23.22 21.72
N ILE A 320 -10.35 -24.15 21.34
CA ILE A 320 -10.25 -24.86 20.06
C ILE A 320 -11.29 -24.27 19.12
N ARG A 321 -10.87 -23.87 17.94
CA ARG A 321 -11.75 -23.28 16.92
C ARG A 321 -11.61 -24.00 15.60
N ARG A 322 -12.72 -24.35 15.02
CA ARG A 322 -12.79 -24.85 13.66
C ARG A 322 -12.61 -23.69 12.69
N LEU A 323 -11.82 -23.93 11.64
CA LEU A 323 -11.59 -22.95 10.57
C LEU A 323 -12.29 -23.45 9.30
N ASP A 324 -13.27 -22.70 8.84
CA ASP A 324 -14.02 -23.01 7.62
C ASP A 324 -13.80 -21.92 6.56
N ASN A 325 -13.95 -22.30 5.29
CA ASN A 325 -13.98 -21.33 4.20
C ASN A 325 -15.35 -20.66 4.09
N LYS A 326 -15.49 -19.69 3.18
CA LYS A 326 -16.77 -19.00 2.93
C LYS A 326 -17.91 -19.92 2.45
N GLU A 327 -17.59 -21.14 2.04
CA GLU A 327 -18.52 -22.16 1.54
C GLU A 327 -18.86 -23.19 2.63
N GLY A 328 -18.39 -22.99 3.88
CA GLY A 328 -18.60 -23.92 5.00
C GLY A 328 -17.75 -25.19 4.95
N ARG A 329 -16.70 -25.24 4.11
CA ARG A 329 -15.79 -26.38 4.06
C ARG A 329 -14.68 -26.21 5.08
N ARG A 330 -14.41 -27.24 5.86
CA ARG A 330 -13.34 -27.26 6.84
C ARG A 330 -11.97 -27.05 6.19
N LEU A 331 -11.24 -26.05 6.67
CA LEU A 331 -9.85 -25.74 6.29
C LEU A 331 -8.84 -26.29 7.29
N GLY A 332 -9.27 -26.46 8.56
CA GLY A 332 -8.39 -26.93 9.61
C GLY A 332 -8.95 -26.64 11.01
N GLN A 333 -8.06 -26.72 12.00
CA GLN A 333 -8.38 -26.43 13.40
C GLN A 333 -7.28 -25.56 14.01
N MET A 334 -7.68 -24.63 14.88
CA MET A 334 -6.79 -23.74 15.61
C MET A 334 -6.95 -23.97 17.11
N PHE A 335 -5.85 -24.17 17.79
CA PHE A 335 -5.75 -24.27 19.24
C PHE A 335 -5.11 -22.98 19.75
N VAL A 336 -5.78 -22.31 20.69
CA VAL A 336 -5.32 -21.06 21.29
C VAL A 336 -5.12 -21.27 22.79
N PHE A 337 -3.89 -21.19 23.22
CA PHE A 337 -3.50 -21.36 24.63
C PHE A 337 -3.35 -19.99 25.30
N SER A 338 -4.01 -19.80 26.42
CA SER A 338 -3.92 -18.61 27.25
C SER A 338 -3.47 -19.00 28.66
N ASP A 339 -2.49 -18.29 29.18
CA ASP A 339 -2.00 -18.47 30.55
C ASP A 339 -3.04 -17.90 31.53
N ILE A 340 -3.69 -18.77 32.28
CA ILE A 340 -4.70 -18.38 33.27
C ILE A 340 -4.10 -18.09 34.66
N SER A 341 -2.80 -18.27 34.86
CA SER A 341 -2.12 -17.87 36.11
C SER A 341 -2.20 -16.36 36.35
N LEU A 342 -2.31 -15.57 35.29
CA LEU A 342 -2.52 -14.11 35.36
C LEU A 342 -3.98 -13.74 35.67
N GLU A 343 -4.92 -14.66 35.46
CA GLU A 343 -6.37 -14.44 35.65
C GLU A 343 -6.81 -14.80 37.08
N THR A 344 -6.01 -15.62 37.76
CA THR A 344 -6.28 -16.05 39.15
C THR A 344 -5.30 -15.38 40.12
N ASP A 345 -5.73 -15.19 41.34
CA ASP A 345 -4.88 -14.79 42.43
C ASP A 345 -4.16 -16.02 42.98
N MET A 346 -2.83 -16.00 43.00
CA MET A 346 -2.01 -17.16 43.37
C MET A 346 -2.15 -17.58 44.83
N LEU A 347 -2.61 -16.68 45.70
CA LEU A 347 -2.79 -16.93 47.12
C LEU A 347 -4.12 -17.65 47.40
N THR A 348 -5.20 -17.13 46.76
CA THR A 348 -6.58 -17.60 47.04
C THR A 348 -7.13 -18.57 46.01
N GLY A 349 -6.50 -18.66 44.83
CA GLY A 349 -7.02 -19.41 43.70
C GLY A 349 -8.29 -18.79 43.06
N PHE A 350 -8.79 -17.68 43.60
CA PHE A 350 -9.92 -16.97 43.02
C PHE A 350 -9.50 -16.16 41.81
N GLN A 351 -10.50 -15.90 40.94
CA GLN A 351 -10.28 -15.03 39.78
C GLN A 351 -10.04 -13.59 40.20
N LYS A 352 -9.09 -12.92 39.53
CA LYS A 352 -8.91 -11.48 39.69
C LYS A 352 -10.11 -10.74 39.17
N TRP A 353 -10.34 -9.54 39.66
CA TRP A 353 -11.53 -8.75 39.39
C TRP A 353 -11.87 -8.59 37.91
N ASP A 354 -10.88 -8.31 37.06
CA ASP A 354 -11.07 -8.10 35.63
C ASP A 354 -11.52 -9.40 34.92
N SER A 355 -10.94 -10.52 35.31
CA SER A 355 -11.31 -11.85 34.79
C SER A 355 -12.69 -12.26 35.27
N PHE A 356 -12.99 -12.00 36.54
CA PHE A 356 -14.33 -12.24 37.10
C PHE A 356 -15.42 -11.44 36.37
N GLN A 357 -15.20 -10.11 36.14
CA GLN A 357 -16.16 -9.28 35.42
C GLN A 357 -16.42 -9.79 34.00
N ARG A 358 -15.36 -10.17 33.28
CA ARG A 358 -15.49 -10.70 31.91
C ARG A 358 -16.33 -11.98 31.88
N LEU A 359 -15.98 -12.96 32.70
CA LEU A 359 -16.69 -14.23 32.78
C LEU A 359 -18.14 -14.04 33.25
N ALA A 360 -18.38 -13.17 34.22
CA ALA A 360 -19.74 -12.89 34.67
C ALA A 360 -20.58 -12.24 33.56
N MET A 361 -19.98 -11.43 32.66
CA MET A 361 -20.69 -10.85 31.53
C MET A 361 -20.94 -11.88 30.41
N GLU A 362 -20.00 -12.78 30.17
CA GLU A 362 -20.13 -13.87 29.18
C GLU A 362 -21.22 -14.89 29.61
N GLU A 363 -21.35 -15.12 30.91
CA GLU A 363 -22.30 -16.10 31.48
C GLU A 363 -23.66 -15.49 31.87
N VAL A 364 -23.84 -14.18 31.75
CA VAL A 364 -25.05 -13.48 32.25
C VAL A 364 -26.36 -14.03 31.67
N ASP A 365 -26.35 -14.46 30.42
CA ASP A 365 -27.53 -15.03 29.75
C ASP A 365 -27.87 -16.44 30.21
N HIS A 366 -26.94 -17.11 30.88
CA HIS A 366 -27.12 -18.46 31.46
C HIS A 366 -27.53 -18.44 32.93
N PHE A 367 -27.56 -17.26 33.56
CA PHE A 367 -27.94 -17.14 34.97
C PHE A 367 -29.42 -17.39 35.20
N THR A 368 -29.73 -18.18 36.22
CA THR A 368 -31.10 -18.35 36.70
C THR A 368 -31.41 -17.21 37.68
N PHE A 369 -32.32 -16.33 37.32
CA PHE A 369 -32.74 -15.20 38.16
C PHE A 369 -33.71 -15.56 39.24
N PRO A 370 -33.64 -14.91 40.46
CA PRO A 370 -32.75 -13.80 40.82
C PRO A 370 -31.32 -14.25 41.16
N VAL A 371 -30.30 -13.44 40.73
CA VAL A 371 -28.89 -13.63 41.07
C VAL A 371 -28.51 -12.70 42.20
N GLY A 372 -27.79 -13.21 43.20
CA GLY A 372 -27.23 -12.41 44.29
C GLY A 372 -25.71 -12.19 44.06
N VAL A 373 -25.23 -10.97 44.34
CA VAL A 373 -23.81 -10.66 44.35
C VAL A 373 -23.40 -10.31 45.78
N ALA A 374 -22.35 -10.98 46.28
CA ALA A 374 -21.77 -10.69 47.59
C ALA A 374 -20.37 -10.13 47.43
N ILE A 375 -20.08 -9.02 48.11
CA ILE A 375 -18.75 -8.44 48.21
C ILE A 375 -18.29 -8.60 49.67
N CYS A 376 -17.15 -9.28 49.85
CA CYS A 376 -16.57 -9.56 51.15
C CYS A 376 -15.22 -8.79 51.30
N ASP A 377 -15.00 -8.20 52.48
CA ASP A 377 -13.74 -7.56 52.84
C ASP A 377 -13.22 -8.15 54.16
N ILE A 378 -11.90 -8.28 54.26
CA ILE A 378 -11.24 -8.78 55.48
C ILE A 378 -10.84 -7.64 56.36
N ASN A 379 -11.59 -7.39 57.41
CA ASN A 379 -11.35 -6.34 58.34
C ASN A 379 -9.98 -6.47 59.05
N GLY A 380 -9.22 -5.37 59.06
CA GLY A 380 -7.95 -5.28 59.75
C GLY A 380 -6.76 -5.97 59.06
N LEU A 381 -6.89 -6.41 57.79
CA LEU A 381 -5.79 -7.04 57.04
C LEU A 381 -4.57 -6.12 56.96
N SER A 382 -4.77 -4.84 56.69
CA SER A 382 -3.68 -3.83 56.64
C SER A 382 -2.93 -3.70 57.96
N VAL A 383 -3.62 -3.82 59.09
CA VAL A 383 -3.02 -3.78 60.46
C VAL A 383 -2.19 -5.05 60.70
N ILE A 384 -2.70 -6.19 60.28
CA ILE A 384 -1.97 -7.47 60.37
C ILE A 384 -0.69 -7.41 59.53
N ASN A 385 -0.78 -6.95 58.30
CA ASN A 385 0.35 -6.82 57.39
C ASN A 385 1.41 -5.85 57.96
N SER A 386 1.00 -4.71 58.51
CA SER A 386 1.92 -3.73 59.07
C SER A 386 2.57 -4.15 60.40
N THR A 387 1.90 -4.97 61.21
CA THR A 387 2.39 -5.38 62.52
C THR A 387 3.09 -6.73 62.54
N ARG A 388 2.69 -7.67 61.72
CA ARG A 388 3.17 -9.06 61.70
C ARG A 388 3.76 -9.50 60.33
N GLY A 389 3.82 -8.60 59.36
CA GLY A 389 4.34 -8.86 58.04
C GLY A 389 3.32 -9.48 57.10
N ASN A 390 3.58 -9.42 55.77
CA ASN A 390 2.66 -9.89 54.71
C ASN A 390 2.33 -11.40 54.82
N GLN A 391 3.28 -12.23 55.27
CA GLN A 391 3.03 -13.66 55.48
C GLN A 391 1.90 -13.95 56.45
N ALA A 392 1.80 -13.16 57.54
CA ALA A 392 0.70 -13.28 58.52
C ALA A 392 -0.65 -12.84 57.95
N GLY A 393 -0.64 -11.87 57.02
CA GLY A 393 -1.85 -11.47 56.28
C GLY A 393 -2.29 -12.54 55.28
N ASP A 394 -1.33 -13.12 54.56
CA ASP A 394 -1.59 -14.21 53.60
C ASP A 394 -2.22 -15.43 54.30
N GLN A 395 -1.68 -15.83 55.49
CA GLN A 395 -2.30 -16.88 56.29
C GLN A 395 -3.72 -16.55 56.80
N ARG A 396 -4.09 -15.26 56.85
CA ARG A 396 -5.43 -14.85 57.23
C ARG A 396 -6.42 -14.84 56.09
N ILE A 397 -5.90 -14.74 54.87
CA ILE A 397 -6.70 -14.77 53.63
C ILE A 397 -7.05 -16.21 53.26
N ASN A 398 -6.10 -17.12 53.41
CA ASN A 398 -6.29 -18.58 53.25
C ASN A 398 -7.03 -19.16 54.47
#